data_9c569a0a70fc3a108739c6c930e25bae
#
_entry.id   9c569a0a70fc3a108739c6c930e25bae
#
_cell.length_a   1.000
_cell.length_b   1.000
_cell.length_c   1.000
_cell.angle_alpha   90.00
_cell.angle_beta   90.00
_cell.angle_gamma   90.00
#
_symmetry.space_group_name_H-M   'P 1'
#
loop_
_entity.id
_entity.type
_entity.pdbx_description
1 polymer ?
#
loop_
_entity_poly.entity_id
_entity_poly.type
_entity_poly.pdbx_seq_one_letter_code
_entity_poly.pdbx_strand_id
1 'polypeptide(L)'
;KDIIEGVCLDPRIGDHYNNPSFGYGGYCLPKDTKQLLANFKEIPQNMIKAIVESNTTRKKHVADMILKKNPKVVGIYRLIMKSNSDNFRASAIQSVIQYLNDSGVKIVVFEPTIKTDKFEKFDVIHDLDEFKKMSDVIVVNRIDDNINDVKDIVYTRDVFSRD
;
A
#
# COMPACT_ATOMS: atom_id res chain seq x y z
N LYS A 1 -7.53 15.98 1.18
CA LYS A 1 -8.73 15.88 0.36
C LYS A 1 -8.86 17.12 -0.50
N ASP A 2 -8.93 18.32 0.07
CA ASP A 2 -9.19 19.60 -0.60
C ASP A 2 -8.22 19.89 -1.77
N ILE A 3 -6.93 19.54 -1.62
CA ILE A 3 -5.94 19.69 -2.70
C ILE A 3 -6.30 18.81 -3.90
N ILE A 4 -6.69 17.56 -3.65
CA ILE A 4 -7.06 16.62 -4.71
C ILE A 4 -8.33 17.12 -5.41
N GLU A 5 -9.34 17.49 -4.65
CA GLU A 5 -10.59 18.03 -5.19
C GLU A 5 -10.34 19.31 -6.00
N GLY A 6 -9.50 20.22 -5.49
CA GLY A 6 -9.13 21.44 -6.20
C GLY A 6 -8.42 21.18 -7.53
N VAL A 7 -7.47 20.24 -7.57
CA VAL A 7 -6.77 19.85 -8.81
C VAL A 7 -7.74 19.19 -9.80
N CYS A 8 -8.68 18.40 -9.31
CA CYS A 8 -9.67 17.70 -10.15
C CYS A 8 -10.72 18.62 -10.77
N LEU A 9 -10.80 19.91 -10.37
CA LEU A 9 -11.68 20.89 -11.02
C LEU A 9 -11.25 21.21 -12.46
N ASP A 10 -9.98 20.98 -12.80
CA ASP A 10 -9.54 21.11 -14.20
C ASP A 10 -10.09 19.94 -15.03
N PRO A 11 -10.91 20.21 -16.08
CA PRO A 11 -11.57 19.17 -16.86
C PRO A 11 -10.58 18.26 -17.64
N ARG A 12 -9.33 18.70 -17.81
CA ARG A 12 -8.26 17.89 -18.42
C ARG A 12 -7.70 16.85 -17.49
N ILE A 13 -7.83 17.07 -16.18
CA ILE A 13 -7.40 16.16 -15.12
C ILE A 13 -8.58 15.29 -14.67
N GLY A 14 -9.70 15.92 -14.33
CA GLY A 14 -10.90 15.27 -13.84
C GLY A 14 -10.68 14.55 -12.51
N ASP A 15 -11.66 13.75 -12.11
CA ASP A 15 -11.66 13.00 -10.86
C ASP A 15 -11.34 11.50 -11.02
N HIS A 16 -10.81 11.12 -12.19
CA HIS A 16 -10.40 9.75 -12.49
C HIS A 16 -9.09 9.41 -11.77
N TYR A 17 -9.00 8.22 -11.22
CA TYR A 17 -7.79 7.69 -10.58
C TYR A 17 -7.13 8.63 -9.56
N ASN A 18 -7.95 9.43 -8.89
CA ASN A 18 -7.50 10.46 -7.95
C ASN A 18 -7.36 9.98 -6.50
N ASN A 19 -7.73 8.74 -6.21
CA ASN A 19 -7.63 8.20 -4.85
C ASN A 19 -6.21 7.78 -4.53
N PRO A 20 -5.57 8.36 -3.49
CA PRO A 20 -4.20 8.02 -3.12
C PRO A 20 -4.03 6.56 -2.70
N SER A 21 -2.79 6.07 -2.82
CA SER A 21 -2.35 4.77 -2.35
C SER A 21 -0.95 4.84 -1.74
N PHE A 22 -0.40 3.71 -1.32
CA PHE A 22 0.96 3.62 -0.78
C PHE A 22 2.04 3.84 -1.83
N GLY A 23 1.71 3.69 -3.08
CA GLY A 23 2.55 3.89 -4.26
C GLY A 23 1.88 3.24 -5.46
N TYR A 24 2.38 3.51 -6.67
CA TYR A 24 1.91 2.74 -7.80
C TYR A 24 2.46 1.31 -7.74
N GLY A 25 1.59 0.35 -7.97
CA GLY A 25 1.86 -1.07 -7.91
C GLY A 25 1.20 -1.81 -9.06
N GLY A 26 0.99 -3.12 -8.86
CA GLY A 26 0.54 -4.02 -9.90
C GLY A 26 1.67 -4.44 -10.83
N TYR A 27 1.33 -5.15 -11.90
CA TYR A 27 2.33 -5.71 -12.82
C TYR A 27 2.81 -4.68 -13.86
N CYS A 28 1.87 -4.00 -14.53
CA CYS A 28 2.19 -3.18 -15.69
C CYS A 28 2.96 -1.90 -15.33
N LEU A 29 2.42 -1.05 -14.45
CA LEU A 29 3.02 0.25 -14.15
C LEU A 29 4.48 0.17 -13.65
N PRO A 30 4.83 -0.67 -12.66
CA PRO A 30 6.23 -0.79 -12.23
C PRO A 30 7.14 -1.38 -13.29
N LYS A 31 6.65 -2.33 -14.10
CA LYS A 31 7.43 -2.93 -15.17
C LYS A 31 7.69 -1.92 -16.29
N ASP A 32 6.64 -1.26 -16.76
CA ASP A 32 6.73 -0.38 -17.93
C ASP A 32 7.50 0.90 -17.62
N THR A 33 7.36 1.46 -16.43
CA THR A 33 8.19 2.63 -16.02
C THR A 33 9.67 2.28 -15.89
N LYS A 34 10.01 1.10 -15.38
CA LYS A 34 11.40 0.63 -15.33
C LYS A 34 11.94 0.34 -16.71
N GLN A 35 11.15 -0.28 -17.60
CA GLN A 35 11.53 -0.52 -18.99
C GLN A 35 11.77 0.78 -19.72
N LEU A 36 10.89 1.77 -19.53
CA LEU A 36 11.07 3.10 -20.13
C LEU A 36 12.36 3.76 -19.63
N LEU A 37 12.62 3.71 -18.32
CA LEU A 37 13.87 4.22 -17.75
C LEU A 37 15.10 3.54 -18.35
N ALA A 38 15.06 2.22 -18.55
CA ALA A 38 16.16 1.49 -19.18
C ALA A 38 16.41 1.91 -20.63
N ASN A 39 15.34 2.20 -21.37
CA ASN A 39 15.45 2.70 -22.76
C ASN A 39 16.09 4.11 -22.84
N PHE A 40 16.01 4.90 -21.76
CA PHE A 40 16.64 6.22 -21.66
C PHE A 40 18.07 6.19 -21.14
N LYS A 41 18.70 5.02 -20.98
CA LYS A 41 20.03 4.87 -20.36
C LYS A 41 21.08 5.82 -20.98
N GLU A 42 21.06 5.99 -22.30
CA GLU A 42 22.01 6.81 -23.07
C GLU A 42 21.45 8.21 -23.41
N ILE A 43 20.22 8.52 -22.98
CA ILE A 43 19.52 9.77 -23.32
C ILE A 43 19.44 10.63 -22.05
N PRO A 44 19.93 11.89 -22.08
CA PRO A 44 19.80 12.78 -20.96
C PRO A 44 18.33 13.02 -20.57
N GLN A 45 17.97 12.66 -19.33
CA GLN A 45 16.63 12.83 -18.78
C GLN A 45 16.65 12.76 -17.25
N ASN A 46 15.70 13.41 -16.61
CA ASN A 46 15.54 13.38 -15.15
C ASN A 46 14.14 12.90 -14.74
N MET A 47 13.12 13.18 -15.54
CA MET A 47 11.71 12.95 -15.16
C MET A 47 11.41 11.45 -14.96
N ILE A 48 11.78 10.59 -15.89
CA ILE A 48 11.48 9.15 -15.82
C ILE A 48 12.21 8.50 -14.64
N LYS A 49 13.47 8.91 -14.44
CA LYS A 49 14.24 8.49 -13.25
C LYS A 49 13.54 8.92 -11.96
N ALA A 50 13.12 10.18 -11.87
CA ALA A 50 12.43 10.72 -10.71
C ALA A 50 11.11 9.98 -10.45
N ILE A 51 10.35 9.62 -11.46
CA ILE A 51 9.10 8.83 -11.30
C ILE A 51 9.39 7.48 -10.63
N VAL A 52 10.38 6.74 -11.14
CA VAL A 52 10.73 5.41 -10.60
C VAL A 52 11.26 5.53 -9.15
N GLU A 53 12.16 6.47 -8.88
CA GLU A 53 12.74 6.70 -7.57
C GLU A 53 11.71 7.21 -6.55
N SER A 54 10.82 8.11 -6.95
CA SER A 54 9.75 8.66 -6.11
C SER A 54 8.80 7.56 -5.60
N ASN A 55 8.53 6.54 -6.40
CA ASN A 55 7.71 5.42 -5.94
C ASN A 55 8.37 4.64 -4.79
N THR A 56 9.68 4.46 -4.84
CA THR A 56 10.45 3.83 -3.76
C THR A 56 10.47 4.72 -2.52
N THR A 57 10.76 6.00 -2.68
CA THR A 57 10.74 7.00 -1.60
C THR A 57 9.37 7.07 -0.92
N ARG A 58 8.30 7.05 -1.70
CA ARG A 58 6.93 7.05 -1.19
C ARG A 58 6.64 5.86 -0.29
N LYS A 59 6.96 4.65 -0.74
CA LYS A 59 6.71 3.42 0.03
C LYS A 59 7.50 3.39 1.34
N LYS A 60 8.76 3.85 1.30
CA LYS A 60 9.57 3.99 2.50
C LYS A 60 8.96 5.02 3.46
N HIS A 61 8.57 6.18 2.97
CA HIS A 61 7.90 7.21 3.77
C HIS A 61 6.62 6.69 4.45
N VAL A 62 5.83 5.86 3.76
CA VAL A 62 4.65 5.21 4.35
C VAL A 62 5.04 4.33 5.53
N ALA A 63 6.06 3.48 5.38
CA ALA A 63 6.57 2.66 6.46
C ALA A 63 7.08 3.51 7.64
N ASP A 64 7.85 4.56 7.37
CA ASP A 64 8.35 5.49 8.40
C ASP A 64 7.20 6.14 9.18
N MET A 65 6.11 6.51 8.51
CA MET A 65 4.93 7.10 9.16
C MET A 65 4.16 6.11 10.02
N ILE A 66 4.14 4.84 9.65
CA ILE A 66 3.57 3.76 10.47
C ILE A 66 4.44 3.56 11.72
N LEU A 67 5.75 3.47 11.56
CA LEU A 67 6.71 3.28 12.65
C LEU A 67 6.70 4.44 13.66
N LYS A 68 6.41 5.67 13.24
CA LYS A 68 6.24 6.82 14.16
C LYS A 68 5.11 6.64 15.17
N LYS A 69 4.17 5.73 14.94
CA LYS A 69 3.13 5.35 15.91
C LYS A 69 3.64 4.38 16.99
N ASN A 70 4.91 3.95 16.91
CA ASN A 70 5.57 3.00 17.80
C ASN A 70 4.80 1.67 18.00
N PRO A 71 4.30 1.02 16.94
CA PRO A 71 3.57 -0.24 17.08
C PRO A 71 4.51 -1.38 17.48
N LYS A 72 4.03 -2.30 18.32
CA LYS A 72 4.68 -3.59 18.57
C LYS A 72 4.27 -4.61 17.51
N VAL A 73 2.99 -4.58 17.14
CA VAL A 73 2.39 -5.45 16.12
C VAL A 73 1.71 -4.61 15.05
N VAL A 74 2.09 -4.83 13.80
CA VAL A 74 1.44 -4.23 12.63
C VAL A 74 0.61 -5.30 11.93
N GLY A 75 -0.70 -5.10 11.88
CA GLY A 75 -1.61 -5.91 11.11
C GLY A 75 -1.70 -5.41 9.66
N ILE A 76 -1.50 -6.31 8.71
CA ILE A 76 -1.70 -6.02 7.28
C ILE A 76 -3.08 -6.56 6.89
N TYR A 77 -4.00 -5.66 6.63
CA TYR A 77 -5.35 -6.02 6.21
C TYR A 77 -5.44 -6.04 4.70
N ARG A 78 -5.52 -7.25 4.15
CA ARG A 78 -5.51 -7.60 2.73
C ARG A 78 -4.22 -7.19 1.99
N LEU A 79 -3.73 -8.09 1.19
CA LEU A 79 -2.54 -7.92 0.36
C LEU A 79 -2.88 -7.40 -1.04
N ILE A 80 -4.15 -7.48 -1.43
CA ILE A 80 -4.65 -7.22 -2.78
C ILE A 80 -5.15 -5.78 -2.87
N MET A 81 -4.77 -5.09 -3.96
CA MET A 81 -5.21 -3.72 -4.24
C MET A 81 -6.58 -3.65 -4.93
N LYS A 82 -6.99 -4.72 -5.62
CA LYS A 82 -8.25 -4.81 -6.35
C LYS A 82 -9.01 -6.05 -5.92
N SER A 83 -10.27 -5.91 -5.62
CA SER A 83 -11.15 -6.93 -5.04
C SER A 83 -11.27 -8.26 -5.80
N ASN A 84 -10.71 -8.39 -7.01
CA ASN A 84 -10.76 -9.60 -7.84
C ASN A 84 -9.43 -9.91 -8.52
N SER A 85 -8.28 -9.58 -7.91
CA SER A 85 -6.97 -9.82 -8.48
C SER A 85 -6.14 -10.74 -7.58
N ASP A 86 -5.67 -11.86 -8.11
CA ASP A 86 -4.76 -12.79 -7.41
C ASP A 86 -3.29 -12.31 -7.40
N ASN A 87 -3.01 -11.12 -7.98
CA ASN A 87 -1.64 -10.65 -8.17
C ASN A 87 -1.18 -9.70 -7.05
N PHE A 88 -1.05 -10.24 -5.84
CA PHE A 88 -0.53 -9.51 -4.69
C PHE A 88 1.01 -9.33 -4.71
N ARG A 89 1.76 -10.12 -5.52
CA ARG A 89 3.23 -10.13 -5.52
C ARG A 89 3.87 -8.81 -5.96
N ALA A 90 3.20 -8.04 -6.78
CA ALA A 90 3.69 -6.74 -7.28
C ALA A 90 2.99 -5.53 -6.62
N SER A 91 2.22 -5.74 -5.57
CA SER A 91 1.53 -4.69 -4.84
C SER A 91 2.49 -3.76 -4.09
N ALA A 92 2.18 -2.47 -4.03
CA ALA A 92 2.98 -1.48 -3.28
C ALA A 92 3.09 -1.83 -1.80
N ILE A 93 2.09 -2.51 -1.22
CA ILE A 93 2.08 -2.94 0.18
C ILE A 93 3.21 -3.93 0.50
N GLN A 94 3.65 -4.76 -0.44
CA GLN A 94 4.76 -5.70 -0.24
C GLN A 94 6.06 -4.98 0.14
N SER A 95 6.36 -3.87 -0.53
CA SER A 95 7.53 -3.07 -0.18
C SER A 95 7.38 -2.40 1.20
N VAL A 96 6.17 -1.96 1.55
CA VAL A 96 5.89 -1.40 2.88
C VAL A 96 6.10 -2.47 3.96
N ILE A 97 5.57 -3.68 3.75
CA ILE A 97 5.76 -4.84 4.64
C ILE A 97 7.26 -5.12 4.83
N GLN A 98 8.04 -5.12 3.74
CA GLN A 98 9.47 -5.36 3.83
C GLN A 98 10.19 -4.30 4.68
N TYR A 99 9.92 -3.01 4.47
CA TYR A 99 10.52 -1.93 5.28
C TYR A 99 10.12 -2.02 6.76
N LEU A 100 8.87 -2.37 7.07
CA LEU A 100 8.42 -2.57 8.44
C LEU A 100 9.13 -3.77 9.10
N ASN A 101 9.24 -4.87 8.37
CA ASN A 101 9.94 -6.06 8.85
C ASN A 101 11.43 -5.79 9.11
N ASP A 102 12.10 -5.06 8.22
CA ASP A 102 13.52 -4.71 8.37
C ASP A 102 13.77 -3.82 9.60
N SER A 103 12.73 -3.14 10.07
CA SER A 103 12.75 -2.34 11.31
C SER A 103 12.46 -3.17 12.57
N GLY A 104 12.26 -4.49 12.45
CA GLY A 104 12.09 -5.40 13.58
C GLY A 104 10.67 -5.43 14.20
N VAL A 105 9.69 -4.81 13.55
CA VAL A 105 8.29 -4.83 14.01
C VAL A 105 7.65 -6.18 13.69
N LYS A 106 6.88 -6.74 14.63
CA LYS A 106 6.09 -7.94 14.37
C LYS A 106 4.97 -7.64 13.37
N ILE A 107 4.85 -8.49 12.35
CA ILE A 107 3.82 -8.35 11.31
C ILE A 107 2.90 -9.56 11.35
N VAL A 108 1.60 -9.31 11.28
CA VAL A 108 0.55 -10.30 11.09
C VAL A 108 -0.30 -9.92 9.88
N VAL A 109 -0.83 -10.90 9.18
CA VAL A 109 -1.57 -10.69 7.93
C VAL A 109 -2.99 -11.23 8.09
N PHE A 110 -3.96 -10.48 7.63
CA PHE A 110 -5.32 -10.95 7.39
C PHE A 110 -5.63 -10.86 5.90
N GLU A 111 -5.74 -12.02 5.26
CA GLU A 111 -6.07 -12.12 3.83
C GLU A 111 -7.01 -13.32 3.60
N PRO A 112 -8.30 -13.08 3.37
CA PRO A 112 -9.30 -14.16 3.27
C PRO A 112 -9.04 -15.18 2.16
N THR A 113 -8.26 -14.81 1.14
CA THR A 113 -7.94 -15.70 0.01
C THR A 113 -6.81 -16.69 0.33
N ILE A 114 -6.01 -16.41 1.36
CA ILE A 114 -4.93 -17.29 1.81
C ILE A 114 -5.50 -18.30 2.79
N LYS A 115 -5.27 -19.60 2.53
CA LYS A 115 -5.76 -20.71 3.37
C LYS A 115 -4.70 -21.29 4.30
N THR A 116 -3.44 -20.89 4.13
CA THR A 116 -2.30 -21.35 4.93
C THR A 116 -2.09 -20.41 6.12
N ASP A 117 -1.54 -20.94 7.22
CA ASP A 117 -1.24 -20.16 8.43
C ASP A 117 -0.04 -19.22 8.28
N LYS A 118 0.62 -19.29 7.10
CA LYS A 118 1.78 -18.45 6.79
C LYS A 118 1.65 -17.85 5.38
N PHE A 119 2.00 -16.59 5.29
CA PHE A 119 2.29 -15.91 4.04
C PHE A 119 3.76 -15.49 4.07
N GLU A 120 4.59 -16.12 3.22
CA GLU A 120 6.06 -16.04 3.34
C GLU A 120 6.50 -16.43 4.77
N LYS A 121 7.01 -15.47 5.52
CA LYS A 121 7.45 -15.65 6.93
C LYS A 121 6.49 -15.09 7.96
N PHE A 122 5.39 -14.47 7.53
CA PHE A 122 4.43 -13.79 8.38
C PHE A 122 3.27 -14.70 8.74
N ASP A 123 2.77 -14.57 9.96
CA ASP A 123 1.59 -15.28 10.45
C ASP A 123 0.34 -14.76 9.75
N VAL A 124 -0.50 -15.65 9.25
CA VAL A 124 -1.83 -15.34 8.73
C VAL A 124 -2.85 -15.62 9.81
N ILE A 125 -3.62 -14.61 10.17
CA ILE A 125 -4.69 -14.70 11.14
C ILE A 125 -6.00 -14.82 10.37
N HIS A 126 -6.74 -15.90 10.56
CA HIS A 126 -7.96 -16.19 9.81
C HIS A 126 -9.21 -15.59 10.44
N ASP A 127 -9.17 -15.34 11.74
CA ASP A 127 -10.25 -14.67 12.46
C ASP A 127 -10.00 -13.15 12.47
N LEU A 128 -10.98 -12.38 12.00
CA LEU A 128 -10.86 -10.94 11.85
C LEU A 128 -10.81 -10.22 13.19
N ASP A 129 -11.59 -10.70 14.17
CA ASP A 129 -11.65 -10.09 15.51
C ASP A 129 -10.35 -10.33 16.27
N GLU A 130 -9.77 -11.52 16.14
CA GLU A 130 -8.44 -11.84 16.65
C GLU A 130 -7.38 -10.95 16.01
N PHE A 131 -7.39 -10.82 14.68
CA PHE A 131 -6.48 -9.95 13.94
C PHE A 131 -6.55 -8.50 14.44
N LYS A 132 -7.77 -7.95 14.60
CA LYS A 132 -7.98 -6.59 15.11
C LYS A 132 -7.40 -6.41 16.51
N LYS A 133 -7.68 -7.37 17.43
CA LYS A 133 -7.20 -7.33 18.81
C LYS A 133 -5.68 -7.43 18.95
N MET A 134 -5.03 -8.16 18.04
CA MET A 134 -3.57 -8.33 18.05
C MET A 134 -2.81 -7.12 17.52
N SER A 135 -3.47 -6.27 16.73
CA SER A 135 -2.81 -5.21 15.96
C SER A 135 -2.82 -3.89 16.71
N ASP A 136 -1.65 -3.28 16.92
CA ASP A 136 -1.54 -1.91 17.41
C ASP A 136 -1.83 -0.88 16.30
N VAL A 137 -1.48 -1.23 15.06
CA VAL A 137 -1.78 -0.46 13.86
C VAL A 137 -2.21 -1.42 12.75
N ILE A 138 -3.34 -1.14 12.11
CA ILE A 138 -3.82 -1.88 10.95
C ILE A 138 -3.51 -1.08 9.68
N VAL A 139 -2.72 -1.67 8.80
CA VAL A 139 -2.34 -1.05 7.51
C VAL A 139 -3.26 -1.60 6.43
N VAL A 140 -3.94 -0.69 5.73
CA VAL A 140 -4.88 -1.05 4.68
C VAL A 140 -4.76 -0.10 3.49
N ASN A 141 -4.75 -0.65 2.28
CA ASN A 141 -4.69 0.17 1.07
C ASN A 141 -6.05 0.76 0.69
N ARG A 142 -7.14 -0.02 0.86
CA ARG A 142 -8.53 0.42 0.67
C ARG A 142 -9.36 0.03 1.88
N ILE A 143 -10.07 0.99 2.43
CA ILE A 143 -10.96 0.78 3.58
C ILE A 143 -12.21 0.05 3.10
N ASP A 144 -12.69 -0.90 3.89
CA ASP A 144 -13.99 -1.52 3.76
C ASP A 144 -14.74 -1.53 5.10
N ASP A 145 -16.01 -1.95 5.07
CA ASP A 145 -16.88 -1.89 6.25
C ASP A 145 -16.42 -2.79 7.40
N ASN A 146 -15.64 -3.82 7.13
CA ASN A 146 -15.20 -4.78 8.13
C ASN A 146 -14.21 -4.21 9.16
N ILE A 147 -13.59 -3.06 8.86
CA ILE A 147 -12.61 -2.39 9.75
C ILE A 147 -13.07 -1.01 10.22
N ASN A 148 -14.35 -0.69 10.03
CA ASN A 148 -14.93 0.58 10.45
C ASN A 148 -14.94 0.78 11.97
N ASP A 149 -15.04 -0.32 12.72
CA ASP A 149 -15.05 -0.36 14.19
C ASP A 149 -13.68 -0.06 14.82
N VAL A 150 -12.58 -0.16 14.05
CA VAL A 150 -11.20 0.04 14.52
C VAL A 150 -10.46 1.17 13.78
N LYS A 151 -11.19 2.15 13.24
CA LYS A 151 -10.62 3.27 12.46
C LYS A 151 -9.49 4.01 13.14
N ASP A 152 -9.51 4.11 14.46
CA ASP A 152 -8.51 4.85 15.25
C ASP A 152 -7.11 4.25 15.15
N ILE A 153 -7.01 2.94 14.92
CA ILE A 153 -5.74 2.25 14.72
C ILE A 153 -5.44 1.98 13.25
N VAL A 154 -6.32 2.35 12.33
CA VAL A 154 -6.10 2.17 10.88
C VAL A 154 -5.12 3.21 10.35
N TYR A 155 -4.17 2.74 9.55
CA TYR A 155 -3.31 3.56 8.71
C TYR A 155 -3.61 3.29 7.24
N THR A 156 -4.05 4.31 6.55
CA THR A 156 -4.36 4.25 5.12
C THR A 156 -4.00 5.55 4.41
N ARG A 157 -3.99 5.52 3.10
CA ARG A 157 -3.97 6.69 2.22
C ARG A 157 -5.24 6.80 1.38
N ASP A 158 -6.17 5.91 1.59
CA ASP A 158 -7.50 5.96 1.00
C ASP A 158 -8.26 7.20 1.51
N VAL A 159 -8.68 8.07 0.60
CA VAL A 159 -9.38 9.33 0.91
C VAL A 159 -10.85 9.25 0.53
N PHE A 160 -11.17 8.41 -0.45
CA PHE A 160 -12.49 8.38 -1.08
C PHE A 160 -13.22 7.04 -0.94
N SER A 161 -12.59 6.03 -0.31
CA SER A 161 -13.13 4.66 -0.14
C SER A 161 -13.60 4.04 -1.47
N ARG A 162 -12.82 4.26 -2.53
CA ARG A 162 -13.07 3.76 -3.89
C ARG A 162 -11.77 3.46 -4.63
N ASP A 163 -11.84 2.62 -5.68
CA ASP A 163 -10.74 2.36 -6.62
C ASP A 163 -10.54 3.50 -7.61
#